data_1c2e2f9d101f51315531cd14adecc5e5
#
_entry.id   1c2e2f9d101f51315531cd14adecc5e5
#
_cell.length_a   1.000
_cell.length_b   1.000
_cell.length_c   1.000
_cell.angle_alpha   90.00
_cell.angle_beta   90.00
_cell.angle_gamma   90.00
#
_symmetry.space_group_name_H-M   'P 1'
#
loop_
_entity.id
_entity.type
_entity.pdbx_description
1 polymer ?
#
loop_
_entity_poly.entity_id
_entity_poly.type
_entity_poly.pdbx_seq_one_letter_code
_entity_poly.pdbx_strand_id
1 'polypeptide(L)'
;LITCGLIIFSFLNLTLTGLFTAQGDSRSPLMANFLGLVGNMLLDPLLILGIGPFPRLETAGAAIATVTAQILVFSVLVFRIFTSRLEPNVLRGLHLFSRFPGKFYKNILRIGLPTAIQSMIYCMISMVLTRMVSAFGAAAIAVQRVGGQIESVSWNTADGFASALNAFTAQNFGAKKYDRIRQGYRISFGILTIWGLIITAAFVLLPRPISGLFFHDPESLGISVNYLIIIGFCEAFMAIELMTIGALSGLGMTKLCSIISIILTGARIPLAMLLTHAGMGPVSYTHLRAH
;
A
#
# COMPACT_ATOMS: atom_id res chain seq x y z
N LEU A 1 9.30 15.73 -13.80
CA LEU A 1 8.71 15.68 -15.15
C LEU A 1 8.80 14.27 -15.75
N ILE A 2 9.98 13.61 -15.73
CA ILE A 2 10.19 12.27 -16.33
C ILE A 2 9.23 11.24 -15.75
N THR A 3 9.19 11.11 -14.43
CA THR A 3 8.28 10.18 -13.72
C THR A 3 6.81 10.51 -13.94
N CYS A 4 6.45 11.79 -13.95
CA CYS A 4 5.06 12.20 -14.18
C CYS A 4 4.61 11.97 -15.64
N GLY A 5 5.51 12.16 -16.62
CA GLY A 5 5.19 11.97 -18.04
C GLY A 5 4.93 10.51 -18.41
N LEU A 6 5.53 9.56 -17.69
CA LEU A 6 5.44 8.11 -17.95
C LEU A 6 4.67 7.35 -16.86
N ILE A 7 3.89 8.05 -16.04
CA ILE A 7 3.04 7.46 -14.99
C ILE A 7 2.02 6.45 -15.54
N ILE A 8 1.74 6.50 -16.83
CA ILE A 8 0.84 5.57 -17.51
C ILE A 8 1.26 4.11 -17.32
N PHE A 9 2.56 3.81 -17.30
CA PHE A 9 3.06 2.45 -17.06
C PHE A 9 2.73 1.95 -15.66
N SER A 10 2.76 2.84 -14.65
CA SER A 10 2.35 2.48 -13.28
C SER A 10 0.86 2.10 -13.22
N PHE A 11 -0.01 2.86 -13.88
CA PHE A 11 -1.44 2.52 -13.96
C PHE A 11 -1.70 1.23 -14.73
N LEU A 12 -0.99 1.02 -15.85
CA LEU A 12 -1.11 -0.21 -16.63
C LEU A 12 -0.62 -1.43 -15.82
N ASN A 13 0.49 -1.31 -15.12
CA ASN A 13 1.02 -2.37 -14.25
C ASN A 13 0.04 -2.71 -13.13
N LEU A 14 -0.55 -1.71 -12.46
CA LEU A 14 -1.55 -1.92 -11.43
C LEU A 14 -2.79 -2.64 -11.99
N THR A 15 -3.26 -2.24 -13.17
CA THR A 15 -4.42 -2.85 -13.84
C THR A 15 -4.12 -4.30 -14.22
N LEU A 16 -2.97 -4.57 -14.85
CA LEU A 16 -2.57 -5.92 -15.24
C LEU A 16 -2.37 -6.81 -14.02
N THR A 17 -1.71 -6.32 -12.97
CA THR A 17 -1.56 -7.05 -11.70
C THR A 17 -2.92 -7.44 -11.12
N GLY A 18 -3.88 -6.51 -11.10
CA GLY A 18 -5.25 -6.78 -10.67
C GLY A 18 -5.95 -7.84 -11.51
N LEU A 19 -5.78 -7.80 -12.83
CA LEU A 19 -6.36 -8.80 -13.74
C LEU A 19 -5.78 -10.21 -13.53
N PHE A 20 -4.46 -10.34 -13.36
CA PHE A 20 -3.83 -11.62 -13.05
C PHE A 20 -4.28 -12.15 -11.68
N THR A 21 -4.30 -11.31 -10.67
CA THR A 21 -4.75 -11.67 -9.32
C THR A 21 -6.22 -12.11 -9.31
N ALA A 22 -7.08 -11.44 -10.07
CA ALA A 22 -8.48 -11.82 -10.23
C ALA A 22 -8.67 -13.19 -10.87
N GLN A 23 -7.73 -13.63 -11.72
CA GLN A 23 -7.70 -14.98 -12.30
C GLN A 23 -7.09 -16.05 -11.36
N GLY A 24 -6.58 -15.63 -10.19
CA GLY A 24 -5.89 -16.51 -9.23
C GLY A 24 -4.41 -16.70 -9.53
N ASP A 25 -3.85 -16.01 -10.53
CA ASP A 25 -2.42 -16.02 -10.81
C ASP A 25 -1.72 -14.85 -10.11
N SER A 26 -1.27 -15.07 -8.88
CA SER A 26 -0.43 -14.12 -8.15
C SER A 26 1.07 -14.28 -8.44
N ARG A 27 1.48 -15.39 -9.07
CA ARG A 27 2.89 -15.68 -9.36
C ARG A 27 3.42 -14.80 -10.49
N SER A 28 2.64 -14.60 -11.55
CA SER A 28 3.07 -13.77 -12.69
C SER A 28 3.32 -12.32 -12.28
N PRO A 29 2.43 -11.62 -11.56
CA PRO A 29 2.73 -10.29 -11.03
C PRO A 29 3.92 -10.28 -10.05
N LEU A 30 4.04 -11.29 -9.18
CA LEU A 30 5.17 -11.39 -8.26
C LEU A 30 6.51 -11.42 -9.01
N MET A 31 6.64 -12.29 -10.01
CA MET A 31 7.86 -12.40 -10.81
C MET A 31 8.15 -11.13 -11.61
N ALA A 32 7.13 -10.51 -12.20
CA ALA A 32 7.29 -9.27 -12.93
C ALA A 32 7.76 -8.12 -12.04
N ASN A 33 7.12 -7.94 -10.87
CA ASN A 33 7.51 -6.92 -9.91
C ASN A 33 8.89 -7.19 -9.30
N PHE A 34 9.24 -8.45 -9.03
CA PHE A 34 10.57 -8.83 -8.56
C PHE A 34 11.65 -8.48 -9.59
N LEU A 35 11.44 -8.81 -10.87
CA LEU A 35 12.37 -8.43 -11.95
C LEU A 35 12.49 -6.91 -12.10
N GLY A 36 11.38 -6.19 -11.98
CA GLY A 36 11.37 -4.73 -11.99
C GLY A 36 12.15 -4.14 -10.81
N LEU A 37 11.97 -4.68 -9.60
CA LEU A 37 12.71 -4.26 -8.41
C LEU A 37 14.21 -4.49 -8.56
N VAL A 38 14.63 -5.69 -8.97
CA VAL A 38 16.04 -6.01 -9.21
C VAL A 38 16.62 -5.10 -10.31
N GLY A 39 15.88 -4.89 -11.40
CA GLY A 39 16.28 -3.97 -12.47
C GLY A 39 16.46 -2.54 -11.95
N ASN A 40 15.55 -2.05 -11.11
CA ASN A 40 15.68 -0.72 -10.51
C ASN A 40 16.90 -0.64 -9.58
N MET A 41 17.09 -1.62 -8.69
CA MET A 41 18.24 -1.67 -7.78
C MET A 41 19.60 -1.68 -8.51
N LEU A 42 19.67 -2.27 -9.70
CA LEU A 42 20.88 -2.28 -10.52
C LEU A 42 21.06 -0.97 -11.30
N LEU A 43 19.97 -0.43 -11.85
CA LEU A 43 20.01 0.81 -12.65
C LEU A 43 20.22 2.07 -11.81
N ASP A 44 19.70 2.11 -10.58
CA ASP A 44 19.85 3.28 -9.70
C ASP A 44 21.30 3.67 -9.50
N PRO A 45 22.22 2.81 -8.99
CA PRO A 45 23.63 3.20 -8.81
C PRO A 45 24.34 3.49 -10.14
N LEU A 46 24.00 2.78 -11.22
CA LEU A 46 24.62 3.00 -12.53
C LEU A 46 24.29 4.39 -13.09
N LEU A 47 23.04 4.83 -12.98
CA LEU A 47 22.57 6.09 -13.55
C LEU A 47 22.71 7.29 -12.59
N ILE A 48 22.61 7.07 -11.27
CA ILE A 48 22.79 8.13 -10.28
C ILE A 48 24.26 8.52 -10.15
N LEU A 49 25.14 7.51 -9.98
CA LEU A 49 26.56 7.72 -9.73
C LEU A 49 27.38 7.82 -11.01
N GLY A 50 26.84 7.36 -12.15
CA GLY A 50 27.57 7.34 -13.41
C GLY A 50 28.65 6.27 -13.44
N ILE A 51 28.35 5.04 -13.03
CA ILE A 51 29.31 3.94 -12.99
C ILE A 51 29.45 3.32 -14.39
N GLY A 52 30.70 3.16 -14.84
CA GLY A 52 30.98 2.57 -16.15
C GLY A 52 30.74 3.53 -17.32
N PRO A 53 30.08 3.12 -18.40
CA PRO A 53 29.84 3.94 -19.59
C PRO A 53 28.68 4.95 -19.43
N PHE A 54 28.01 4.96 -18.28
CA PHE A 54 26.82 5.79 -18.05
C PHE A 54 27.18 7.18 -17.52
N PRO A 55 26.55 8.25 -18.05
CA PRO A 55 26.71 9.60 -17.51
C PRO A 55 26.11 9.71 -16.10
N ARG A 56 26.72 10.50 -15.24
CA ARG A 56 26.18 10.82 -13.91
C ARG A 56 24.96 11.73 -14.06
N LEU A 57 23.78 11.16 -13.86
CA LEU A 57 22.49 11.86 -14.04
C LEU A 57 21.82 12.28 -12.71
N GLU A 58 22.40 11.88 -11.57
CA GLU A 58 21.88 12.21 -10.24
C GLU A 58 20.37 11.91 -10.08
N THR A 59 19.55 12.92 -9.72
CA THR A 59 18.09 12.76 -9.56
C THR A 59 17.36 12.39 -10.84
N ALA A 60 17.85 12.81 -12.01
CA ALA A 60 17.32 12.40 -13.30
C ALA A 60 17.60 10.92 -13.58
N GLY A 61 18.76 10.41 -13.14
CA GLY A 61 19.12 9.00 -13.23
C GLY A 61 18.16 8.10 -12.45
N ALA A 62 17.83 8.46 -11.21
CA ALA A 62 16.82 7.76 -10.40
C ALA A 62 15.45 7.74 -11.07
N ALA A 63 15.02 8.87 -11.67
CA ALA A 63 13.76 8.95 -12.39
C ALA A 63 13.73 8.03 -13.61
N ILE A 64 14.80 7.96 -14.39
CA ILE A 64 14.94 7.09 -15.56
C ILE A 64 14.96 5.62 -15.14
N ALA A 65 15.72 5.27 -14.09
CA ALA A 65 15.78 3.90 -13.57
C ALA A 65 14.40 3.41 -13.15
N THR A 66 13.65 4.23 -12.39
CA THR A 66 12.29 3.91 -11.95
C THR A 66 11.34 3.67 -13.14
N VAL A 67 11.38 4.56 -14.14
CA VAL A 67 10.54 4.42 -15.34
C VAL A 67 10.91 3.19 -16.15
N THR A 68 12.21 2.92 -16.32
CA THR A 68 12.70 1.73 -17.03
C THR A 68 12.24 0.46 -16.30
N ALA A 69 12.30 0.43 -14.98
CA ALA A 69 11.77 -0.68 -14.19
C ALA A 69 10.27 -0.88 -14.39
N GLN A 70 9.48 0.19 -14.44
CA GLN A 70 8.04 0.11 -14.72
C GLN A 70 7.74 -0.42 -16.13
N ILE A 71 8.50 -0.02 -17.13
CA ILE A 71 8.41 -0.54 -18.50
C ILE A 71 8.78 -2.02 -18.53
N LEU A 72 9.81 -2.43 -17.78
CA LEU A 72 10.20 -3.84 -17.67
C LEU A 72 9.08 -4.68 -17.08
N VAL A 73 8.49 -4.24 -15.96
CA VAL A 73 7.33 -4.91 -15.33
C VAL A 73 6.18 -5.05 -16.33
N PHE A 74 5.83 -3.97 -17.02
CA PHE A 74 4.79 -3.97 -18.05
C PHE A 74 5.07 -4.99 -19.16
N SER A 75 6.30 -4.98 -19.69
CA SER A 75 6.71 -5.88 -20.77
C SER A 75 6.65 -7.34 -20.33
N VAL A 76 7.08 -7.66 -19.12
CA VAL A 76 7.01 -9.02 -18.55
C VAL A 76 5.55 -9.46 -18.37
N LEU A 77 4.67 -8.60 -17.86
CA LEU A 77 3.25 -8.90 -17.69
C LEU A 77 2.56 -9.13 -19.04
N VAL A 78 2.83 -8.28 -20.03
CA VAL A 78 2.29 -8.45 -21.40
C VAL A 78 2.82 -9.76 -22.02
N PHE A 79 4.10 -10.04 -21.90
CA PHE A 79 4.69 -11.31 -22.39
C PHE A 79 4.01 -12.52 -21.73
N ARG A 80 3.71 -12.43 -20.42
CA ARG A 80 2.99 -13.47 -19.70
C ARG A 80 1.57 -13.69 -20.20
N ILE A 81 0.86 -12.67 -20.67
CA ILE A 81 -0.47 -12.82 -21.28
C ILE A 81 -0.40 -13.76 -22.49
N PHE A 82 0.63 -13.60 -23.34
CA PHE A 82 0.80 -14.44 -24.53
C PHE A 82 1.33 -15.85 -24.23
N THR A 83 2.11 -16.01 -23.17
CA THR A 83 2.79 -17.27 -22.83
C THR A 83 2.03 -18.10 -21.78
N SER A 84 1.07 -17.49 -21.06
CA SER A 84 0.29 -18.18 -20.02
C SER A 84 -0.50 -19.35 -20.60
N ARG A 85 -0.38 -20.51 -19.94
CA ARG A 85 -1.14 -21.73 -20.24
C ARG A 85 -2.44 -21.85 -19.42
N LEU A 86 -2.83 -20.78 -18.72
CA LEU A 86 -4.11 -20.74 -17.99
C LEU A 86 -5.27 -20.81 -18.99
N GLU A 87 -6.05 -21.85 -18.89
CA GLU A 87 -7.30 -21.98 -19.67
C GLU A 87 -8.51 -21.85 -18.73
N PRO A 88 -9.49 -21.01 -19.11
CA PRO A 88 -9.53 -20.13 -20.26
C PRO A 88 -8.66 -18.87 -20.07
N ASN A 89 -7.77 -18.59 -21.02
CA ASN A 89 -6.97 -17.37 -20.99
C ASN A 89 -7.83 -16.16 -21.42
N VAL A 90 -8.58 -15.62 -20.47
CA VAL A 90 -9.50 -14.51 -20.69
C VAL A 90 -8.79 -13.27 -21.26
N LEU A 91 -7.47 -13.14 -20.98
CA LEU A 91 -6.69 -11.98 -21.43
C LEU A 91 -6.26 -12.06 -22.89
N ARG A 92 -6.17 -13.26 -23.48
CA ARG A 92 -5.81 -13.43 -24.91
C ARG A 92 -6.87 -12.90 -25.89
N GLY A 93 -8.14 -12.83 -25.46
CA GLY A 93 -9.26 -12.33 -26.27
C GLY A 93 -9.56 -10.85 -26.09
N LEU A 94 -8.71 -10.08 -25.40
CA LEU A 94 -8.93 -8.66 -25.16
C LEU A 94 -8.70 -7.85 -26.45
N HIS A 95 -9.78 -7.38 -27.04
CA HIS A 95 -9.75 -6.35 -28.07
C HIS A 95 -9.73 -4.97 -27.40
N LEU A 96 -8.53 -4.39 -27.23
CA LEU A 96 -8.32 -3.11 -26.52
C LEU A 96 -9.14 -1.93 -27.06
N PHE A 97 -9.53 -1.96 -28.33
CA PHE A 97 -10.29 -0.90 -29.01
C PHE A 97 -11.75 -1.27 -29.28
N SER A 98 -12.29 -2.34 -28.65
CA SER A 98 -13.70 -2.69 -28.79
C SER A 98 -14.59 -1.75 -27.98
N ARG A 99 -15.74 -1.35 -28.57
CA ARG A 99 -16.76 -0.59 -27.83
C ARG A 99 -17.52 -1.53 -26.90
N PHE A 100 -17.37 -1.34 -25.60
CA PHE A 100 -18.14 -2.08 -24.61
C PHE A 100 -19.46 -1.37 -24.30
N PRO A 101 -20.54 -2.13 -23.99
CA PRO A 101 -21.80 -1.55 -23.54
C PRO A 101 -21.61 -0.65 -22.31
N GLY A 102 -22.29 0.49 -22.27
CA GLY A 102 -22.17 1.48 -21.19
C GLY A 102 -22.41 0.92 -19.76
N LYS A 103 -23.11 -0.21 -19.66
CA LYS A 103 -23.34 -0.93 -18.40
C LYS A 103 -22.04 -1.38 -17.73
N PHE A 104 -21.02 -1.78 -18.49
CA PHE A 104 -19.71 -2.19 -17.95
C PHE A 104 -18.99 -1.00 -17.33
N TYR A 105 -18.95 0.15 -18.00
CA TYR A 105 -18.36 1.39 -17.47
C TYR A 105 -19.05 1.82 -16.18
N LYS A 106 -20.40 1.78 -16.15
CA LYS A 106 -21.17 2.11 -14.96
C LYS A 106 -20.84 1.19 -13.77
N ASN A 107 -20.66 -0.11 -14.01
CA ASN A 107 -20.33 -1.07 -12.96
C ASN A 107 -18.91 -0.84 -12.43
N ILE A 108 -17.92 -0.62 -13.32
CA ILE A 108 -16.54 -0.33 -12.93
C ILE A 108 -16.47 0.96 -12.10
N LEU A 109 -17.12 2.03 -12.56
CA LEU A 109 -17.18 3.31 -11.83
C LEU A 109 -17.90 3.17 -10.49
N ARG A 110 -18.97 2.39 -10.41
CA ARG A 110 -19.71 2.15 -9.16
C ARG A 110 -18.84 1.51 -8.07
N ILE A 111 -17.88 0.68 -8.47
CA ILE A 111 -16.98 -0.01 -7.54
C ILE A 111 -15.72 0.81 -7.29
N GLY A 112 -15.10 1.34 -8.34
CA GLY A 112 -13.81 2.02 -8.28
C GLY A 112 -13.89 3.46 -7.77
N LEU A 113 -14.96 4.21 -8.11
CA LEU A 113 -15.06 5.62 -7.73
C LEU A 113 -15.08 5.85 -6.20
N PRO A 114 -15.85 5.08 -5.39
CA PRO A 114 -15.81 5.23 -3.93
C PRO A 114 -14.40 5.02 -3.37
N THR A 115 -13.70 3.99 -3.84
CA THR A 115 -12.33 3.70 -3.40
C THR A 115 -11.34 4.78 -3.83
N ALA A 116 -11.46 5.32 -5.04
CA ALA A 116 -10.62 6.41 -5.53
C ALA A 116 -10.83 7.69 -4.70
N ILE A 117 -12.09 8.05 -4.41
CA ILE A 117 -12.42 9.21 -3.55
C ILE A 117 -11.86 8.99 -2.14
N GLN A 118 -12.00 7.80 -1.58
CA GLN A 118 -11.44 7.45 -0.27
C GLN A 118 -9.92 7.67 -0.24
N SER A 119 -9.19 7.17 -1.25
CA SER A 119 -7.74 7.34 -1.35
C SER A 119 -7.33 8.79 -1.49
N MET A 120 -8.08 9.59 -2.27
CA MET A 120 -7.82 11.02 -2.43
C MET A 120 -8.02 11.77 -1.10
N ILE A 121 -9.11 11.50 -0.38
CA ILE A 121 -9.39 12.10 0.93
C ILE A 121 -8.31 11.70 1.94
N TYR A 122 -7.90 10.43 1.95
CA TYR A 122 -6.79 9.96 2.80
C TYR A 122 -5.49 10.74 2.54
N CYS A 123 -5.11 10.95 1.28
CA CYS A 123 -3.95 11.75 0.92
C CYS A 123 -4.07 13.21 1.41
N MET A 124 -5.24 13.83 1.23
CA MET A 124 -5.48 15.21 1.70
C MET A 124 -5.36 15.31 3.22
N ILE A 125 -5.98 14.40 3.96
CA ILE A 125 -5.90 14.35 5.43
C ILE A 125 -4.44 14.13 5.87
N SER A 126 -3.71 13.22 5.23
CA SER A 126 -2.29 12.97 5.52
C SER A 126 -1.42 14.21 5.28
N MET A 127 -1.71 15.01 4.25
CA MET A 127 -1.00 16.28 4.00
C MET A 127 -1.28 17.29 5.11
N VAL A 128 -2.53 17.42 5.57
CA VAL A 128 -2.90 18.32 6.67
C VAL A 128 -2.19 17.89 7.96
N LEU A 129 -2.24 16.59 8.31
CA LEU A 129 -1.56 16.08 9.50
C LEU A 129 -0.05 16.27 9.44
N THR A 130 0.59 16.06 8.28
CA THR A 130 2.02 16.32 8.10
C THR A 130 2.36 17.80 8.31
N ARG A 131 1.50 18.72 7.84
CA ARG A 131 1.67 20.15 8.10
C ARG A 131 1.53 20.49 9.59
N MET A 132 0.61 19.84 10.30
CA MET A 132 0.48 20.04 11.75
C MET A 132 1.72 19.53 12.49
N VAL A 133 2.26 18.36 12.11
CA VAL A 133 3.52 17.83 12.68
C VAL A 133 4.71 18.74 12.41
N SER A 134 4.74 19.45 11.28
CA SER A 134 5.84 20.37 10.95
C SER A 134 5.99 21.54 11.93
N ALA A 135 4.94 21.88 12.67
CA ALA A 135 5.01 22.89 13.72
C ALA A 135 5.85 22.46 14.95
N PHE A 136 6.14 21.15 15.09
CA PHE A 136 6.95 20.61 16.18
C PHE A 136 8.44 20.45 15.84
N GLY A 137 8.87 20.97 14.71
CA GLY A 137 10.28 21.00 14.32
C GLY A 137 10.72 19.89 13.39
N ALA A 138 11.98 19.96 12.98
CA ALA A 138 12.57 19.05 11.99
C ALA A 138 12.68 17.60 12.50
N ALA A 139 12.99 17.41 13.79
CA ALA A 139 13.10 16.09 14.41
C ALA A 139 11.77 15.32 14.32
N ALA A 140 10.64 15.97 14.60
CA ALA A 140 9.33 15.35 14.51
C ALA A 140 8.97 14.91 13.08
N ILE A 141 9.31 15.74 12.07
CA ILE A 141 9.10 15.40 10.65
C ILE A 141 9.98 14.21 10.26
N ALA A 142 11.26 14.19 10.67
CA ALA A 142 12.18 13.10 10.39
C ALA A 142 11.65 11.79 10.97
N VAL A 143 11.22 11.80 12.23
CA VAL A 143 10.64 10.62 12.89
C VAL A 143 9.36 10.16 12.20
N GLN A 144 8.47 11.06 11.82
CA GLN A 144 7.24 10.70 11.08
C GLN A 144 7.56 10.02 9.75
N ARG A 145 8.58 10.49 9.02
CA ARG A 145 8.99 9.93 7.73
C ARG A 145 9.61 8.55 7.88
N VAL A 146 10.61 8.43 8.75
CA VAL A 146 11.31 7.16 8.98
C VAL A 146 10.40 6.15 9.68
N GLY A 147 9.65 6.57 10.71
CA GLY A 147 8.69 5.72 11.38
C GLY A 147 7.65 5.15 10.42
N GLY A 148 7.15 5.97 9.47
CA GLY A 148 6.27 5.48 8.42
C GLY A 148 6.92 4.48 7.47
N GLN A 149 8.23 4.53 7.23
CA GLN A 149 8.93 3.50 6.47
C GLN A 149 9.05 2.19 7.24
N ILE A 150 9.30 2.26 8.55
CA ILE A 150 9.35 1.08 9.42
C ILE A 150 7.97 0.41 9.46
N GLU A 151 6.91 1.18 9.68
CA GLU A 151 5.51 0.72 9.67
C GLU A 151 5.09 0.11 8.33
N SER A 152 5.62 0.65 7.21
CA SER A 152 5.25 0.20 5.86
C SER A 152 5.52 -1.29 5.62
N VAL A 153 6.46 -1.91 6.32
CA VAL A 153 6.74 -3.35 6.24
C VAL A 153 5.52 -4.15 6.70
N SER A 154 4.94 -3.78 7.85
CA SER A 154 3.73 -4.40 8.38
C SER A 154 2.53 -4.12 7.49
N TRP A 155 2.36 -2.86 7.11
CA TRP A 155 1.24 -2.41 6.29
C TRP A 155 1.18 -3.10 4.92
N ASN A 156 2.30 -3.16 4.20
CA ASN A 156 2.38 -3.83 2.90
C ASN A 156 2.13 -5.34 3.00
N THR A 157 2.56 -5.97 4.10
CA THR A 157 2.28 -7.38 4.35
C THR A 157 0.78 -7.61 4.54
N ALA A 158 0.14 -6.81 5.40
CA ALA A 158 -1.30 -6.88 5.63
C ALA A 158 -2.13 -6.58 4.37
N ASP A 159 -1.72 -5.59 3.57
CA ASP A 159 -2.36 -5.23 2.29
C ASP A 159 -2.24 -6.37 1.26
N GLY A 160 -1.11 -7.06 1.21
CA GLY A 160 -0.93 -8.25 0.38
C GLY A 160 -1.94 -9.37 0.72
N PHE A 161 -2.13 -9.64 2.02
CA PHE A 161 -3.16 -10.59 2.47
C PHE A 161 -4.59 -10.09 2.20
N ALA A 162 -4.85 -8.80 2.38
CA ALA A 162 -6.16 -8.19 2.08
C ALA A 162 -6.50 -8.32 0.58
N SER A 163 -5.53 -8.08 -0.29
CA SER A 163 -5.68 -8.23 -1.74
C SER A 163 -5.95 -9.69 -2.14
N ALA A 164 -5.23 -10.64 -1.56
CA ALA A 164 -5.46 -12.07 -1.79
C ALA A 164 -6.84 -12.51 -1.31
N LEU A 165 -7.25 -12.07 -0.12
CA LEU A 165 -8.56 -12.40 0.44
C LEU A 165 -9.70 -11.74 -0.34
N ASN A 166 -9.49 -10.54 -0.88
CA ASN A 166 -10.43 -9.87 -1.78
C ASN A 166 -10.72 -10.74 -3.01
N ALA A 167 -9.68 -11.16 -3.73
CA ALA A 167 -9.82 -12.02 -4.92
C ALA A 167 -10.47 -13.36 -4.57
N PHE A 168 -10.03 -14.01 -3.48
CA PHE A 168 -10.59 -15.27 -2.99
C PHE A 168 -12.09 -15.13 -2.66
N THR A 169 -12.45 -14.06 -1.96
CA THR A 169 -13.84 -13.77 -1.57
C THR A 169 -14.70 -13.52 -2.80
N ALA A 170 -14.25 -12.69 -3.74
CA ALA A 170 -14.98 -12.38 -4.96
C ALA A 170 -15.25 -13.63 -5.82
N GLN A 171 -14.25 -14.48 -6.01
CA GLN A 171 -14.39 -15.74 -6.76
C GLN A 171 -15.37 -16.71 -6.10
N ASN A 172 -15.26 -16.92 -4.78
CA ASN A 172 -16.15 -17.84 -4.04
C ASN A 172 -17.57 -17.25 -3.91
N PHE A 173 -17.72 -15.93 -3.82
CA PHE A 173 -19.01 -15.26 -3.83
C PHE A 173 -19.74 -15.45 -5.17
N GLY A 174 -19.03 -15.25 -6.28
CA GLY A 174 -19.57 -15.54 -7.62
C GLY A 174 -19.96 -17.00 -7.82
N ALA A 175 -19.21 -17.93 -7.21
CA ALA A 175 -19.51 -19.36 -7.19
C ALA A 175 -20.54 -19.81 -6.14
N LYS A 176 -21.09 -18.86 -5.35
CA LYS A 176 -22.04 -19.11 -4.24
C LYS A 176 -21.52 -20.05 -3.14
N LYS A 177 -20.20 -20.12 -2.97
CA LYS A 177 -19.53 -20.99 -1.98
C LYS A 177 -19.27 -20.21 -0.67
N TYR A 178 -20.31 -19.85 0.05
CA TYR A 178 -20.23 -18.98 1.24
C TYR A 178 -19.43 -19.60 2.41
N ASP A 179 -19.49 -20.91 2.57
CA ASP A 179 -18.71 -21.58 3.64
C ASP A 179 -17.21 -21.46 3.43
N ARG A 180 -16.76 -21.50 2.16
CA ARG A 180 -15.34 -21.25 1.83
C ARG A 180 -14.92 -19.83 2.14
N ILE A 181 -15.81 -18.84 1.92
CA ILE A 181 -15.54 -17.44 2.29
C ILE A 181 -15.35 -17.32 3.79
N ARG A 182 -16.23 -17.91 4.59
CA ARG A 182 -16.12 -17.91 6.07
C ARG A 182 -14.83 -18.58 6.54
N GLN A 183 -14.48 -19.70 5.95
CA GLN A 183 -13.26 -20.43 6.29
C GLN A 183 -12.02 -19.61 5.91
N GLY A 184 -11.96 -19.06 4.69
CA GLY A 184 -10.87 -18.19 4.23
C GLY A 184 -10.69 -16.98 5.13
N TYR A 185 -11.78 -16.31 5.51
CA TYR A 185 -11.75 -15.18 6.44
C TYR A 185 -11.18 -15.57 7.80
N ARG A 186 -11.63 -16.69 8.40
CA ARG A 186 -11.14 -17.16 9.71
C ARG A 186 -9.64 -17.49 9.68
N ILE A 187 -9.17 -18.15 8.62
CA ILE A 187 -7.76 -18.50 8.47
C ILE A 187 -6.93 -17.22 8.33
N SER A 188 -7.34 -16.30 7.46
CA SER A 188 -6.64 -15.02 7.27
C SER A 188 -6.64 -14.19 8.56
N PHE A 189 -7.76 -14.19 9.30
CA PHE A 189 -7.85 -13.52 10.61
C PHE A 189 -6.81 -14.07 11.58
N GLY A 190 -6.69 -15.39 11.70
CA GLY A 190 -5.68 -16.00 12.58
C GLY A 190 -4.25 -15.63 12.17
N ILE A 191 -3.93 -15.73 10.86
CA ILE A 191 -2.59 -15.41 10.35
C ILE A 191 -2.24 -13.94 10.61
N LEU A 192 -3.14 -13.01 10.28
CA LEU A 192 -2.86 -11.58 10.44
C LEU A 192 -2.91 -11.10 11.90
N THR A 193 -3.70 -11.77 12.75
CA THR A 193 -3.62 -11.53 14.20
C THR A 193 -2.25 -11.92 14.74
N ILE A 194 -1.73 -13.10 14.38
CA ILE A 194 -0.40 -13.53 14.78
C ILE A 194 0.68 -12.58 14.24
N TRP A 195 0.59 -12.20 12.97
CA TRP A 195 1.51 -11.23 12.36
C TRP A 195 1.48 -9.88 13.09
N GLY A 196 0.29 -9.32 13.29
CA GLY A 196 0.11 -8.04 14.00
C GLY A 196 0.67 -8.10 15.44
N LEU A 197 0.47 -9.21 16.17
CA LEU A 197 1.02 -9.40 17.50
C LEU A 197 2.55 -9.49 17.49
N ILE A 198 3.15 -10.14 16.48
CA ILE A 198 4.61 -10.18 16.31
C ILE A 198 5.17 -8.77 16.10
N ILE A 199 4.56 -7.98 15.23
CA ILE A 199 4.99 -6.60 14.99
C ILE A 199 4.74 -5.72 16.21
N THR A 200 3.59 -5.86 16.88
CA THR A 200 3.31 -5.19 18.15
C THR A 200 4.40 -5.49 19.18
N ALA A 201 4.75 -6.76 19.36
CA ALA A 201 5.81 -7.17 20.28
C ALA A 201 7.17 -6.56 19.87
N ALA A 202 7.51 -6.55 18.57
CA ALA A 202 8.75 -5.95 18.08
C ALA A 202 8.81 -4.44 18.35
N PHE A 203 7.73 -3.70 18.09
CA PHE A 203 7.70 -2.25 18.26
C PHE A 203 7.62 -1.82 19.74
N VAL A 204 6.95 -2.61 20.58
CA VAL A 204 6.79 -2.29 22.03
C VAL A 204 7.99 -2.77 22.84
N LEU A 205 8.56 -3.95 22.54
CA LEU A 205 9.66 -4.51 23.31
C LEU A 205 11.04 -4.05 22.83
N LEU A 206 11.19 -3.75 21.53
CA LEU A 206 12.44 -3.40 20.90
C LEU A 206 12.43 -2.00 20.24
N PRO A 207 11.76 -0.98 20.79
CA PRO A 207 11.65 0.31 20.12
C PRO A 207 13.00 1.03 20.04
N ARG A 208 13.83 0.95 21.08
CA ARG A 208 15.17 1.57 21.11
C ARG A 208 16.14 0.97 20.10
N PRO A 209 16.33 -0.37 20.01
CA PRO A 209 17.15 -0.98 18.97
C PRO A 209 16.70 -0.60 17.56
N ILE A 210 15.40 -0.65 17.28
CA ILE A 210 14.84 -0.33 15.97
C ILE A 210 15.07 1.14 15.64
N SER A 211 14.74 2.07 16.53
CA SER A 211 14.96 3.50 16.33
C SER A 211 16.44 3.86 16.20
N GLY A 212 17.31 3.21 16.96
CA GLY A 212 18.76 3.43 16.94
C GLY A 212 19.46 3.06 15.63
N LEU A 213 18.83 2.27 14.77
CA LEU A 213 19.33 2.01 13.41
C LEU A 213 19.24 3.25 12.50
N PHE A 214 18.32 4.18 12.81
CA PHE A 214 18.02 5.32 11.96
C PHE A 214 18.38 6.66 12.61
N PHE A 215 18.28 6.75 13.93
CA PHE A 215 18.49 8.00 14.67
C PHE A 215 19.62 7.87 15.68
N HIS A 216 20.59 8.79 15.58
CA HIS A 216 21.75 8.85 16.46
C HIS A 216 21.67 10.02 17.44
N ASP A 217 20.84 11.03 17.14
CA ASP A 217 20.61 12.17 18.03
C ASP A 217 19.60 11.81 19.14
N PRO A 218 19.84 12.23 20.40
CA PRO A 218 18.99 11.87 21.54
C PRO A 218 17.53 12.36 21.42
N GLU A 219 17.31 13.51 20.79
CA GLU A 219 15.99 14.10 20.62
C GLU A 219 15.12 13.27 19.68
N SER A 220 15.58 13.02 18.45
CA SER A 220 14.85 12.20 17.46
C SER A 220 14.69 10.76 17.93
N LEU A 221 15.70 10.21 18.62
CA LEU A 221 15.61 8.86 19.18
C LEU A 221 14.49 8.76 20.22
N GLY A 222 14.39 9.73 21.14
CA GLY A 222 13.34 9.76 22.15
C GLY A 222 11.93 9.85 21.54
N ILE A 223 11.75 10.74 20.56
CA ILE A 223 10.47 10.87 19.83
C ILE A 223 10.15 9.58 19.08
N SER A 224 11.14 8.94 18.42
CA SER A 224 10.96 7.73 17.64
C SER A 224 10.59 6.51 18.50
N VAL A 225 11.19 6.37 19.67
CA VAL A 225 10.86 5.31 20.65
C VAL A 225 9.38 5.41 21.05
N ASN A 226 8.94 6.60 21.43
CA ASN A 226 7.53 6.83 21.81
C ASN A 226 6.59 6.59 20.62
N TYR A 227 7.00 7.03 19.42
CA TYR A 227 6.25 6.80 18.18
C TYR A 227 6.01 5.31 17.94
N LEU A 228 7.07 4.48 17.99
CA LEU A 228 6.98 3.04 17.72
C LEU A 228 6.14 2.32 18.77
N ILE A 229 6.25 2.67 20.06
CA ILE A 229 5.44 2.07 21.13
C ILE A 229 3.95 2.31 20.85
N ILE A 230 3.57 3.55 20.53
CA ILE A 230 2.18 3.93 20.33
C ILE A 230 1.60 3.23 19.09
N ILE A 231 2.30 3.29 17.97
CA ILE A 231 1.87 2.61 16.73
C ILE A 231 1.84 1.10 16.95
N GLY A 232 2.82 0.54 17.68
CA GLY A 232 2.89 -0.89 17.97
C GLY A 232 1.60 -1.44 18.57
N PHE A 233 0.96 -0.73 19.49
CA PHE A 233 -0.33 -1.16 20.05
C PHE A 233 -1.47 -1.20 19.03
N CYS A 234 -1.35 -0.49 17.92
CA CYS A 234 -2.39 -0.41 16.91
C CYS A 234 -2.17 -1.36 15.71
N GLU A 235 -0.97 -1.94 15.58
CA GLU A 235 -0.57 -2.78 14.45
C GLU A 235 -1.49 -4.00 14.24
N ALA A 236 -1.85 -4.70 15.31
CA ALA A 236 -2.74 -5.85 15.21
C ALA A 236 -4.15 -5.45 14.72
N PHE A 237 -4.67 -4.32 15.20
CA PHE A 237 -5.97 -3.80 14.77
C PHE A 237 -5.94 -3.34 13.32
N MET A 238 -4.88 -2.65 12.90
CA MET A 238 -4.68 -2.21 11.52
C MET A 238 -4.62 -3.39 10.56
N ALA A 239 -3.89 -4.46 10.89
CA ALA A 239 -3.80 -5.65 10.05
C ALA A 239 -5.17 -6.32 9.87
N ILE A 240 -5.97 -6.42 10.93
CA ILE A 240 -7.33 -6.96 10.90
C ILE A 240 -8.27 -6.05 10.11
N GLU A 241 -8.16 -4.73 10.26
CA GLU A 241 -8.94 -3.75 9.49
C GLU A 241 -8.72 -3.90 7.99
N LEU A 242 -7.46 -3.86 7.53
CA LEU A 242 -7.11 -4.00 6.11
C LEU A 242 -7.66 -5.29 5.52
N MET A 243 -7.49 -6.40 6.23
CA MET A 243 -8.02 -7.70 5.81
C MET A 243 -9.54 -7.68 5.69
N THR A 244 -10.22 -7.10 6.66
CA THR A 244 -11.70 -7.01 6.67
C THR A 244 -12.20 -6.15 5.52
N ILE A 245 -11.54 -5.01 5.25
CA ILE A 245 -11.83 -4.17 4.08
C ILE A 245 -11.63 -4.98 2.79
N GLY A 246 -10.56 -5.77 2.68
CA GLY A 246 -10.30 -6.65 1.55
C GLY A 246 -11.45 -7.66 1.32
N ALA A 247 -11.88 -8.35 2.39
CA ALA A 247 -12.98 -9.31 2.32
C ALA A 247 -14.32 -8.65 1.92
N LEU A 248 -14.68 -7.52 2.54
CA LEU A 248 -15.91 -6.79 2.23
C LEU A 248 -15.90 -6.21 0.81
N SER A 249 -14.75 -5.74 0.34
CA SER A 249 -14.56 -5.29 -1.03
C SER A 249 -14.76 -6.42 -2.03
N GLY A 250 -14.31 -7.64 -1.71
CA GLY A 250 -14.56 -8.86 -2.50
C GLY A 250 -16.04 -9.25 -2.58
N LEU A 251 -16.84 -8.88 -1.57
CA LEU A 251 -18.31 -9.01 -1.60
C LEU A 251 -19.00 -7.88 -2.39
N GLY A 252 -18.26 -6.92 -2.93
CA GLY A 252 -18.79 -5.74 -3.63
C GLY A 252 -19.28 -4.62 -2.72
N MET A 253 -18.99 -4.68 -1.41
CA MET A 253 -19.41 -3.67 -0.40
C MET A 253 -18.45 -2.47 -0.32
N THR A 254 -17.78 -2.12 -1.42
CA THR A 254 -16.77 -1.06 -1.47
C THR A 254 -17.28 0.30 -0.97
N LYS A 255 -18.56 0.63 -1.25
CA LYS A 255 -19.16 1.88 -0.77
C LYS A 255 -19.19 1.97 0.76
N LEU A 256 -19.57 0.88 1.43
CA LEU A 256 -19.64 0.82 2.89
C LEU A 256 -18.23 0.98 3.48
N CYS A 257 -17.26 0.24 2.96
CA CYS A 257 -15.88 0.35 3.36
C CYS A 257 -15.36 1.79 3.21
N SER A 258 -15.60 2.41 2.05
CA SER A 258 -15.15 3.78 1.79
C SER A 258 -15.79 4.80 2.72
N ILE A 259 -17.09 4.71 3.01
CA ILE A 259 -17.79 5.63 3.92
C ILE A 259 -17.19 5.52 5.33
N ILE A 260 -17.06 4.29 5.86
CA ILE A 260 -16.51 4.05 7.19
C ILE A 260 -15.06 4.59 7.27
N SER A 261 -14.22 4.24 6.30
CA SER A 261 -12.83 4.71 6.28
C SER A 261 -12.72 6.24 6.17
N ILE A 262 -13.57 6.89 5.38
CA ILE A 262 -13.57 8.37 5.25
C ILE A 262 -13.96 9.01 6.58
N ILE A 263 -14.99 8.51 7.26
CA ILE A 263 -15.46 9.07 8.55
C ILE A 263 -14.36 8.89 9.61
N LEU A 264 -13.81 7.69 9.76
CA LEU A 264 -12.78 7.40 10.76
C LEU A 264 -11.48 8.17 10.47
N THR A 265 -11.05 8.18 9.21
CA THR A 265 -9.85 8.94 8.82
C THR A 265 -10.07 10.44 8.97
N GLY A 266 -11.27 10.94 8.64
CA GLY A 266 -11.63 12.37 8.81
C GLY A 266 -11.65 12.81 10.27
N ALA A 267 -12.06 11.94 11.18
CA ALA A 267 -12.05 12.21 12.62
C ALA A 267 -10.65 12.45 13.19
N ARG A 268 -9.58 12.04 12.49
CA ARG A 268 -8.19 12.28 12.89
C ARG A 268 -7.85 13.77 13.02
N ILE A 269 -8.37 14.62 12.15
CA ILE A 269 -8.06 16.07 12.19
C ILE A 269 -8.61 16.74 13.46
N PRO A 270 -9.92 16.68 13.76
CA PRO A 270 -10.44 17.31 14.98
C PRO A 270 -9.85 16.69 16.25
N LEU A 271 -9.60 15.37 16.23
CA LEU A 271 -8.98 14.70 17.37
C LEU A 271 -7.52 15.17 17.57
N ALA A 272 -6.75 15.36 16.48
CA ALA A 272 -5.42 15.94 16.52
C ALA A 272 -5.41 17.33 17.13
N MET A 273 -6.35 18.17 16.71
CA MET A 273 -6.50 19.52 17.25
C MET A 273 -6.82 19.51 18.76
N LEU A 274 -7.74 18.65 19.19
CA LEU A 274 -8.09 18.52 20.61
C LEU A 274 -6.90 18.06 21.46
N LEU A 275 -6.16 17.05 21.04
CA LEU A 275 -5.01 16.54 21.77
C LEU A 275 -3.86 17.55 21.83
N THR A 276 -3.68 18.35 20.78
CA THR A 276 -2.70 19.44 20.77
C THR A 276 -3.07 20.53 21.76
N HIS A 277 -4.34 20.93 21.82
CA HIS A 277 -4.82 21.90 22.80
C HIS A 277 -4.74 21.39 24.23
N ALA A 278 -4.83 20.07 24.46
CA ALA A 278 -4.65 19.43 25.75
C ALA A 278 -3.17 19.34 26.20
N GLY A 279 -2.23 19.96 25.46
CA GLY A 279 -0.81 20.02 25.84
C GLY A 279 -0.03 18.72 25.59
N MET A 280 -0.59 17.75 24.90
CA MET A 280 0.13 16.57 24.45
C MET A 280 1.00 16.93 23.26
N GLY A 281 2.32 16.81 23.38
CA GLY A 281 3.33 17.17 22.37
C GLY A 281 3.21 16.39 21.06
N PRO A 282 4.29 16.31 20.24
CA PRO A 282 4.27 15.68 18.91
C PRO A 282 3.80 14.22 18.90
N VAL A 283 3.85 13.56 20.06
CA VAL A 283 3.38 12.18 20.27
C VAL A 283 1.87 12.03 20.08
N SER A 284 1.07 13.10 20.29
CA SER A 284 -0.38 13.06 20.10
C SER A 284 -0.80 12.81 18.66
N TYR A 285 0.03 13.18 17.68
CA TYR A 285 -0.24 12.90 16.25
C TYR A 285 0.03 11.45 15.87
N THR A 286 0.88 10.75 16.63
CA THR A 286 1.14 9.33 16.41
C THR A 286 -0.05 8.48 16.81
N HIS A 287 -0.73 8.82 17.91
CA HIS A 287 -1.98 8.17 18.30
C HIS A 287 -3.05 8.21 17.20
N LEU A 288 -3.04 9.27 16.41
CA LEU A 288 -4.06 9.49 15.37
C LEU A 288 -3.70 8.88 14.03
N ARG A 289 -2.45 8.48 13.83
CA ARG A 289 -2.05 7.75 12.63
C ARG A 289 -2.41 6.27 12.71
N ALA A 290 -2.56 5.76 13.90
CA ALA A 290 -2.76 4.35 14.20
C ALA A 290 -4.23 3.86 14.08
N HIS A 291 -5.16 4.70 13.61
CA HIS A 291 -6.58 4.35 13.39
C HIS A 291 -7.03 4.65 11.98
#